data_bd47976631f51a46c698f011d6bf2b7e
#
_entry.id   bd47976631f51a46c698f011d6bf2b7e
#
_cell.length_a   1.000
_cell.length_b   1.000
_cell.length_c   1.000
_cell.angle_alpha   90.00
_cell.angle_beta   90.00
_cell.angle_gamma   90.00
#
_symmetry.space_group_name_H-M   'P 1'
#
loop_
_entity.id
_entity.type
_entity.pdbx_description
1 polymer ?
#
loop_
_entity_poly.entity_id
_entity_poly.type
_entity_poly.pdbx_seq_one_letter_code
_entity_poly.pdbx_strand_id
1 'polypeptide(L)'
;NDSAPKGETPRVNGTLDDYAFTIHACIDAWFASGRMEYYQAAVKLADAMIARFYDHTGGAFYDTAKPEQGTVPLGALSARRKPLQDAPTPAGNPTVASALLRLEALSGKAEYREIAEDTLTSFAGIVEHFGLYAGSYGLALERFLLDPVEVVVVGSGPEAARLEAMAVARYAVNKTVTRIGPWRLVAGGIPDALAEMLLKVPVPENADVWAMVCRGRTCLPPITDSEEILKALAEDTIRGVRLQDGAGI
;
A
#
# COMPACT_ATOMS: atom_id res chain seq x y z
N ASN A 1 15.39 -9.80 13.89
CA ASN A 1 14.85 -11.16 13.90
C ASN A 1 15.52 -11.98 14.99
N ASP A 2 15.27 -11.61 16.23
CA ASP A 2 15.61 -12.49 17.34
C ASP A 2 14.50 -13.54 17.41
N SER A 3 14.72 -14.70 16.82
CA SER A 3 13.86 -15.86 16.99
C SER A 3 14.04 -16.37 18.42
N ALA A 4 13.33 -15.77 19.37
CA ALA A 4 13.32 -16.29 20.73
C ALA A 4 12.85 -17.75 20.72
N PRO A 5 13.46 -18.65 21.49
CA PRO A 5 12.96 -20.01 21.67
C PRO A 5 11.49 -20.01 22.05
N LYS A 6 10.75 -21.04 21.63
CA LYS A 6 9.32 -21.14 21.85
C LYS A 6 8.98 -20.98 23.34
N GLY A 7 8.37 -19.85 23.71
CA GLY A 7 8.00 -19.54 25.11
C GLY A 7 8.84 -18.45 25.78
N GLU A 8 9.87 -17.90 25.11
CA GLU A 8 10.60 -16.74 25.63
C GLU A 8 10.12 -15.44 24.94
N THR A 9 10.13 -14.34 25.68
CA THR A 9 9.81 -13.01 25.15
C THR A 9 10.97 -12.53 24.29
N PRO A 10 10.73 -12.02 23.06
CA PRO A 10 11.79 -11.43 22.24
C PRO A 10 12.54 -10.33 23.01
N ARG A 11 13.87 -10.33 22.95
CA ARG A 11 14.72 -9.36 23.67
C ARG A 11 14.92 -8.06 22.90
N VAL A 12 14.69 -8.08 21.58
CA VAL A 12 14.86 -6.92 20.70
C VAL A 12 13.51 -6.48 20.17
N ASN A 13 13.22 -5.19 20.36
CA ASN A 13 12.03 -4.58 19.76
C ASN A 13 12.25 -4.38 18.25
N GLY A 14 11.20 -4.62 17.45
CA GLY A 14 11.21 -4.34 16.01
C GLY A 14 11.50 -2.86 15.73
N THR A 15 12.22 -2.60 14.65
CA THR A 15 12.51 -1.26 14.11
C THR A 15 11.39 -0.81 13.17
N LEU A 16 11.43 0.44 12.72
CA LEU A 16 10.51 0.96 11.71
C LEU A 16 10.48 0.08 10.45
N ASP A 17 11.66 -0.32 9.97
CA ASP A 17 11.80 -1.14 8.76
C ASP A 17 11.14 -2.50 8.92
N ASP A 18 11.27 -3.14 10.10
CA ASP A 18 10.62 -4.43 10.37
C ASP A 18 9.09 -4.31 10.22
N TYR A 19 8.50 -3.23 10.73
CA TYR A 19 7.06 -2.96 10.59
C TYR A 19 6.69 -2.66 9.14
N ALA A 20 7.38 -1.73 8.48
CA ALA A 20 7.07 -1.28 7.13
C ALA A 20 7.09 -2.44 6.13
N PHE A 21 8.18 -3.23 6.10
CA PHE A 21 8.29 -4.37 5.19
C PHE A 21 7.34 -5.50 5.54
N THR A 22 7.04 -5.74 6.83
CA THR A 22 6.06 -6.75 7.23
C THR A 22 4.64 -6.35 6.82
N ILE A 23 4.28 -5.06 6.91
CA ILE A 23 2.99 -4.56 6.43
C ILE A 23 2.86 -4.80 4.93
N HIS A 24 3.88 -4.46 4.12
CA HIS A 24 3.89 -4.76 2.69
C HIS A 24 3.72 -6.25 2.40
N ALA A 25 4.50 -7.10 3.09
CA ALA A 25 4.41 -8.54 2.93
C ALA A 25 3.01 -9.09 3.28
N CYS A 26 2.38 -8.55 4.33
CA CYS A 26 1.01 -8.92 4.69
C CYS A 26 -0.01 -8.48 3.65
N ILE A 27 0.12 -7.27 3.10
CA ILE A 27 -0.75 -6.78 2.02
C ILE A 27 -0.58 -7.68 0.78
N ASP A 28 0.65 -8.00 0.38
CA ASP A 28 0.93 -8.85 -0.77
C ASP A 28 0.43 -10.28 -0.56
N ALA A 29 0.57 -10.83 0.65
CA ALA A 29 0.03 -12.13 1.02
C ALA A 29 -1.52 -12.15 0.97
N TRP A 30 -2.17 -11.04 1.35
CA TRP A 30 -3.61 -10.90 1.18
C TRP A 30 -3.99 -10.90 -0.31
N PHE A 31 -3.33 -10.11 -1.15
CA PHE A 31 -3.60 -10.08 -2.59
C PHE A 31 -3.43 -11.47 -3.22
N ALA A 32 -2.37 -12.20 -2.87
CA ALA A 32 -2.08 -13.52 -3.43
C ALA A 32 -3.04 -14.62 -2.95
N SER A 33 -3.51 -14.56 -1.69
CA SER A 33 -4.29 -15.63 -1.06
C SER A 33 -5.74 -15.27 -0.78
N GLY A 34 -6.04 -13.96 -0.72
CA GLY A 34 -7.30 -13.39 -0.27
C GLY A 34 -7.66 -13.70 1.19
N ARG A 35 -6.72 -14.21 2.00
CA ARG A 35 -6.96 -14.53 3.41
C ARG A 35 -6.97 -13.27 4.25
N MET A 36 -8.11 -12.99 4.88
CA MET A 36 -8.33 -11.76 5.66
C MET A 36 -7.39 -11.60 6.85
N GLU A 37 -6.83 -12.71 7.37
CA GLU A 37 -5.87 -12.66 8.47
C GLU A 37 -4.62 -11.83 8.14
N TYR A 38 -4.17 -11.86 6.87
CA TYR A 38 -3.05 -11.03 6.43
C TYR A 38 -3.42 -9.55 6.36
N TYR A 39 -4.58 -9.21 5.81
CA TYR A 39 -5.06 -7.83 5.82
C TYR A 39 -5.22 -7.30 7.25
N GLN A 40 -5.85 -8.08 8.13
CA GLN A 40 -6.02 -7.69 9.54
C GLN A 40 -4.68 -7.54 10.28
N ALA A 41 -3.69 -8.39 9.96
CA ALA A 41 -2.35 -8.27 10.49
C ALA A 41 -1.67 -6.98 10.01
N ALA A 42 -1.81 -6.63 8.71
CA ALA A 42 -1.27 -5.39 8.15
C ALA A 42 -1.85 -4.16 8.85
N VAL A 43 -3.17 -4.11 9.06
CA VAL A 43 -3.85 -3.01 9.78
C VAL A 43 -3.34 -2.91 11.22
N LYS A 44 -3.29 -4.02 11.97
CA LYS A 44 -2.78 -4.03 13.36
C LYS A 44 -1.34 -3.56 13.45
N LEU A 45 -0.49 -3.98 12.51
CA LEU A 45 0.91 -3.55 12.47
C LEU A 45 1.03 -2.07 12.12
N ALA A 46 0.21 -1.54 11.20
CA ALA A 46 0.20 -0.13 10.86
C ALA A 46 -0.22 0.74 12.05
N ASP A 47 -1.31 0.39 12.73
CA ASP A 47 -1.78 1.12 13.91
C ASP A 47 -0.71 1.08 15.03
N ALA A 48 -0.07 -0.06 15.27
CA ALA A 48 1.02 -0.18 16.24
C ALA A 48 2.28 0.60 15.83
N MET A 49 2.61 0.63 14.54
CA MET A 49 3.72 1.41 13.98
C MET A 49 3.49 2.91 14.17
N ILE A 50 2.31 3.41 13.85
CA ILE A 50 1.93 4.81 14.06
C ILE A 50 2.08 5.18 15.54
N ALA A 51 1.50 4.40 16.45
CA ALA A 51 1.55 4.66 17.88
C ALA A 51 2.98 4.71 18.45
N ARG A 52 3.93 3.92 17.90
CA ARG A 52 5.27 3.74 18.47
C ARG A 52 6.34 4.63 17.83
N PHE A 53 6.23 4.93 16.54
CA PHE A 53 7.31 5.55 15.77
C PHE A 53 6.96 6.91 15.18
N TYR A 54 5.68 7.23 14.98
CA TYR A 54 5.27 8.47 14.34
C TYR A 54 5.55 9.70 15.22
N ASP A 55 6.07 10.76 14.60
CA ASP A 55 6.30 12.05 15.22
C ASP A 55 5.14 13.01 14.94
N HIS A 56 4.20 13.07 15.85
CA HIS A 56 3.02 13.96 15.73
C HIS A 56 3.34 15.46 15.68
N THR A 57 4.59 15.85 15.97
CA THR A 57 4.98 17.28 15.98
C THR A 57 5.72 17.66 14.71
N GLY A 58 6.66 16.83 14.30
CA GLY A 58 7.55 17.12 13.18
C GLY A 58 7.27 16.26 11.94
N GLY A 59 6.19 15.49 11.93
CA GLY A 59 5.87 14.55 10.84
C GLY A 59 6.88 13.42 10.71
N ALA A 60 6.57 12.45 9.83
CA ALA A 60 7.40 11.28 9.55
C ALA A 60 7.66 10.38 10.78
N PHE A 61 8.41 9.30 10.55
CA PHE A 61 8.62 8.24 11.54
C PHE A 61 10.08 8.15 11.96
N TYR A 62 10.30 7.93 13.24
CA TYR A 62 11.62 7.58 13.75
C TYR A 62 11.95 6.11 13.46
N ASP A 63 13.24 5.79 13.31
CA ASP A 63 13.76 4.43 13.06
C ASP A 63 13.50 3.46 14.24
N THR A 64 13.45 4.01 15.45
CA THR A 64 13.28 3.27 16.69
C THR A 64 12.07 3.76 17.48
N ALA A 65 11.43 2.87 18.24
CA ALA A 65 10.29 3.20 19.08
C ALA A 65 10.65 4.25 20.15
N LYS A 66 9.64 4.95 20.66
CA LYS A 66 9.82 5.83 21.85
C LYS A 66 10.35 4.98 22.99
N PRO A 67 11.38 5.46 23.74
CA PRO A 67 11.83 4.79 24.95
C PRO A 67 10.68 4.63 25.95
N GLU A 68 10.61 3.50 26.63
CA GLU A 68 9.67 3.34 27.73
C GLU A 68 10.03 4.30 28.87
N GLN A 69 9.00 4.79 29.58
CA GLN A 69 9.22 5.68 30.73
C GLN A 69 10.14 5.00 31.75
N GLY A 70 11.24 5.68 32.10
CA GLY A 70 12.22 5.17 33.06
C GLY A 70 13.42 4.45 32.46
N THR A 71 13.46 4.22 31.14
CA THR A 71 14.68 3.74 30.47
C THR A 71 15.56 4.93 30.09
N VAL A 72 16.80 4.96 30.58
CA VAL A 72 17.81 5.92 30.18
C VAL A 72 18.51 5.37 28.94
N PRO A 73 18.36 5.99 27.78
CA PRO A 73 19.08 5.55 26.57
C PRO A 73 20.58 5.76 26.76
N LEU A 74 21.37 4.75 26.42
CA LEU A 74 22.83 4.80 26.56
C LEU A 74 23.49 5.54 25.37
N GLY A 75 23.97 6.76 25.61
CA GLY A 75 24.86 7.49 24.69
C GLY A 75 24.30 7.69 23.27
N ALA A 76 25.12 7.41 22.24
CA ALA A 76 24.77 7.59 20.83
C ALA A 76 23.57 6.73 20.35
N LEU A 77 23.23 5.65 21.06
CA LEU A 77 22.06 4.81 20.77
C LEU A 77 20.72 5.49 21.13
N SER A 78 20.77 6.62 21.83
CA SER A 78 19.58 7.42 22.14
C SER A 78 19.10 8.30 20.99
N ALA A 79 19.93 8.52 19.98
CA ALA A 79 19.60 9.40 18.85
C ALA A 79 18.68 8.66 17.87
N ARG A 80 17.39 8.97 17.95
CA ARG A 80 16.39 8.51 16.99
C ARG A 80 16.53 9.30 15.68
N ARG A 81 16.47 8.61 14.55
CA ARG A 81 16.61 9.19 13.21
C ARG A 81 15.33 8.98 12.41
N LYS A 82 15.10 9.83 11.42
CA LYS A 82 14.05 9.65 10.43
C LYS A 82 14.71 9.23 9.11
N PRO A 83 14.76 7.92 8.78
CA PRO A 83 15.47 7.42 7.60
C PRO A 83 14.76 7.86 6.31
N LEU A 84 15.55 8.39 5.35
CA LEU A 84 15.10 8.77 4.02
C LEU A 84 15.95 8.12 2.92
N GLN A 85 17.23 7.86 3.19
CA GLN A 85 18.18 7.38 2.21
C GLN A 85 18.08 5.87 2.01
N ASP A 86 17.95 5.45 0.75
CA ASP A 86 18.00 4.05 0.34
C ASP A 86 19.45 3.56 0.40
N ALA A 87 19.76 2.62 1.31
CA ALA A 87 21.13 2.09 1.42
C ALA A 87 21.18 0.77 2.23
N PRO A 88 21.30 -0.37 1.62
CA PRO A 88 21.02 -0.79 0.24
C PRO A 88 19.54 -1.11 0.01
N THR A 89 18.74 -1.14 1.06
CA THR A 89 17.28 -1.37 1.01
C THR A 89 16.53 -0.05 0.91
N PRO A 90 15.28 -0.05 0.44
CA PRO A 90 14.41 1.12 0.53
C PRO A 90 14.34 1.67 1.96
N ALA A 91 14.36 2.99 2.10
CA ALA A 91 14.32 3.63 3.41
C ALA A 91 12.97 3.45 4.11
N GLY A 92 12.98 3.42 5.45
CA GLY A 92 11.78 3.14 6.25
C GLY A 92 10.65 4.12 6.00
N ASN A 93 10.89 5.43 5.99
CA ASN A 93 9.82 6.43 5.83
C ASN A 93 9.10 6.35 4.47
N PRO A 94 9.78 6.32 3.31
CA PRO A 94 9.10 6.11 2.04
C PRO A 94 8.35 4.78 1.96
N THR A 95 8.92 3.72 2.54
CA THR A 95 8.27 2.40 2.61
C THR A 95 7.00 2.46 3.45
N VAL A 96 7.01 3.15 4.60
CA VAL A 96 5.83 3.40 5.42
C VAL A 96 4.77 4.19 4.65
N ALA A 97 5.14 5.31 4.02
CA ALA A 97 4.20 6.12 3.24
C ALA A 97 3.51 5.27 2.15
N SER A 98 4.28 4.47 1.41
CA SER A 98 3.73 3.55 0.42
C SER A 98 2.81 2.48 1.04
N ALA A 99 3.15 1.92 2.20
CA ALA A 99 2.33 0.93 2.90
C ALA A 99 1.01 1.52 3.39
N LEU A 100 1.04 2.72 3.95
CA LEU A 100 -0.16 3.43 4.44
C LEU A 100 -1.10 3.80 3.29
N LEU A 101 -0.59 4.26 2.14
CA LEU A 101 -1.40 4.54 0.95
C LEU A 101 -2.07 3.26 0.41
N ARG A 102 -1.38 2.12 0.44
CA ARG A 102 -1.99 0.83 0.08
C ARG A 102 -3.09 0.40 1.06
N LEU A 103 -2.88 0.64 2.34
CA LEU A 103 -3.90 0.34 3.36
C LEU A 103 -5.09 1.30 3.27
N GLU A 104 -4.86 2.58 2.95
CA GLU A 104 -5.95 3.53 2.72
C GLU A 104 -6.86 3.07 1.59
N ALA A 105 -6.28 2.68 0.44
CA ALA A 105 -7.04 2.18 -0.70
C ALA A 105 -7.90 0.95 -0.34
N LEU A 106 -7.41 0.06 0.54
CA LEU A 106 -8.14 -1.14 0.95
C LEU A 106 -9.17 -0.89 2.07
N SER A 107 -8.83 -0.02 3.02
CA SER A 107 -9.63 0.20 4.24
C SER A 107 -10.56 1.39 4.16
N GLY A 108 -10.26 2.38 3.29
CA GLY A 108 -10.93 3.68 3.27
C GLY A 108 -10.60 4.59 4.45
N LYS A 109 -9.63 4.24 5.32
CA LYS A 109 -9.23 5.08 6.46
C LYS A 109 -8.39 6.26 5.98
N ALA A 110 -8.99 7.45 5.92
CA ALA A 110 -8.33 8.69 5.48
C ALA A 110 -7.08 9.04 6.29
N GLU A 111 -7.04 8.69 7.58
CA GLU A 111 -5.89 8.91 8.46
C GLU A 111 -4.58 8.34 7.90
N TYR A 112 -4.64 7.17 7.24
CA TYR A 112 -3.45 6.58 6.63
C TYR A 112 -2.89 7.44 5.50
N ARG A 113 -3.75 8.05 4.69
CA ARG A 113 -3.34 8.98 3.64
C ARG A 113 -2.77 10.27 4.21
N GLU A 114 -3.40 10.82 5.24
CA GLU A 114 -2.95 12.04 5.92
C GLU A 114 -1.55 11.85 6.52
N ILE A 115 -1.30 10.74 7.20
CA ILE A 115 0.03 10.42 7.77
C ILE A 115 1.06 10.16 6.66
N ALA A 116 0.68 9.53 5.55
CA ALA A 116 1.58 9.34 4.42
C ALA A 116 1.95 10.68 3.77
N GLU A 117 0.99 11.60 3.58
CA GLU A 117 1.21 12.96 3.07
C GLU A 117 2.16 13.74 3.96
N ASP A 118 1.91 13.74 5.26
CA ASP A 118 2.76 14.41 6.25
C ASP A 118 4.19 13.84 6.26
N THR A 119 4.30 12.51 6.13
CA THR A 119 5.60 11.84 6.01
C THR A 119 6.35 12.29 4.77
N LEU A 120 5.72 12.33 3.61
CA LEU A 120 6.35 12.78 2.36
C LEU A 120 6.70 14.27 2.42
N THR A 121 5.81 15.10 2.94
CA THR A 121 6.01 16.54 3.07
C THR A 121 7.21 16.87 3.96
N SER A 122 7.44 16.09 5.04
CA SER A 122 8.56 16.29 5.96
C SER A 122 9.94 16.20 5.27
N PHE A 123 10.04 15.54 4.11
CA PHE A 123 11.29 15.37 3.38
C PHE A 123 11.36 16.16 2.07
N ALA A 124 10.26 16.80 1.64
CA ALA A 124 10.17 17.48 0.34
C ALA A 124 11.29 18.50 0.10
N GLY A 125 11.69 19.25 1.16
CA GLY A 125 12.74 20.28 1.06
C GLY A 125 14.18 19.75 0.99
N ILE A 126 14.42 18.47 1.24
CA ILE A 126 15.77 17.90 1.32
C ILE A 126 15.99 16.71 0.37
N VAL A 127 14.94 16.13 -0.17
CA VAL A 127 15.00 14.88 -0.93
C VAL A 127 15.89 14.98 -2.18
N GLU A 128 15.93 16.14 -2.83
CA GLU A 128 16.75 16.38 -4.03
C GLU A 128 18.25 16.14 -3.81
N HIS A 129 18.74 16.36 -2.57
CA HIS A 129 20.13 16.15 -2.21
C HIS A 129 20.56 14.67 -2.22
N PHE A 130 19.60 13.76 -2.19
CA PHE A 130 19.85 12.31 -2.17
C PHE A 130 19.89 11.69 -3.55
N GLY A 131 19.35 12.34 -4.59
CA GLY A 131 19.34 11.83 -5.95
C GLY A 131 18.78 10.41 -6.03
N LEU A 132 19.55 9.48 -6.63
CA LEU A 132 19.15 8.08 -6.78
C LEU A 132 18.95 7.33 -5.44
N TYR A 133 19.58 7.83 -4.37
CA TYR A 133 19.40 7.26 -3.03
C TYR A 133 18.07 7.64 -2.36
N ALA A 134 17.18 8.29 -3.07
CA ALA A 134 15.79 8.55 -2.67
C ALA A 134 14.79 7.96 -3.67
N GLY A 135 15.14 6.88 -4.36
CA GLY A 135 14.26 6.22 -5.32
C GLY A 135 12.95 5.74 -4.72
N SER A 136 13.01 5.17 -3.51
CA SER A 136 11.81 4.73 -2.78
C SER A 136 10.88 5.89 -2.43
N TYR A 137 11.42 7.08 -2.14
CA TYR A 137 10.62 8.30 -1.93
C TYR A 137 9.89 8.70 -3.23
N GLY A 138 10.58 8.66 -4.38
CA GLY A 138 9.96 8.94 -5.67
C GLY A 138 8.78 8.01 -5.97
N LEU A 139 8.94 6.71 -5.70
CA LEU A 139 7.87 5.71 -5.87
C LEU A 139 6.69 5.94 -4.91
N ALA A 140 6.97 6.32 -3.66
CA ALA A 140 5.92 6.64 -2.69
C ALA A 140 5.18 7.93 -3.06
N LEU A 141 5.91 8.95 -3.54
CA LEU A 141 5.33 10.20 -4.03
C LEU A 141 4.46 9.98 -5.28
N GLU A 142 4.91 9.17 -6.23
CA GLU A 142 4.11 8.79 -7.39
C GLU A 142 2.80 8.12 -6.96
N ARG A 143 2.87 7.18 -5.99
CA ARG A 143 1.69 6.53 -5.42
C ARG A 143 0.73 7.52 -4.73
N PHE A 144 1.26 8.55 -4.10
CA PHE A 144 0.46 9.59 -3.45
C PHE A 144 -0.23 10.51 -4.46
N LEU A 145 0.47 10.88 -5.54
CA LEU A 145 0.00 11.86 -6.54
C LEU A 145 -0.94 11.26 -7.58
N LEU A 146 -0.81 9.96 -7.87
CA LEU A 146 -1.63 9.27 -8.86
C LEU A 146 -2.75 8.49 -8.20
N ASP A 147 -3.92 8.50 -8.83
CA ASP A 147 -5.04 7.67 -8.39
C ASP A 147 -4.65 6.17 -8.45
N PRO A 148 -4.97 5.38 -7.43
CA PRO A 148 -4.76 3.94 -7.47
C PRO A 148 -5.62 3.31 -8.57
N VAL A 149 -5.04 2.35 -9.28
CA VAL A 149 -5.74 1.49 -10.24
C VAL A 149 -5.98 0.14 -9.58
N GLU A 150 -7.23 -0.18 -9.35
CA GLU A 150 -7.62 -1.45 -8.74
C GLU A 150 -8.34 -2.34 -9.74
N VAL A 151 -7.81 -3.53 -9.95
CA VAL A 151 -8.45 -4.57 -10.75
C VAL A 151 -8.90 -5.68 -9.84
N VAL A 152 -10.21 -5.89 -9.78
CA VAL A 152 -10.80 -6.97 -9.01
C VAL A 152 -11.42 -7.97 -9.96
N VAL A 153 -10.87 -9.17 -9.99
CA VAL A 153 -11.42 -10.30 -10.74
C VAL A 153 -12.33 -11.10 -9.81
N VAL A 154 -13.61 -11.16 -10.14
CA VAL A 154 -14.60 -11.96 -9.42
C VAL A 154 -14.83 -13.24 -10.17
N GLY A 155 -14.67 -14.37 -9.48
CA GLY A 155 -14.86 -15.69 -10.08
C GLY A 155 -13.79 -16.70 -9.68
N SER A 156 -13.88 -17.90 -10.27
CA SER A 156 -12.96 -18.99 -10.01
C SER A 156 -12.67 -19.77 -11.30
N GLY A 157 -11.71 -20.67 -11.23
CA GLY A 157 -11.33 -21.53 -12.37
C GLY A 157 -10.41 -20.86 -13.39
N PRO A 158 -10.22 -21.51 -14.56
CA PRO A 158 -9.24 -21.09 -15.57
C PRO A 158 -9.53 -19.72 -16.18
N GLU A 159 -10.80 -19.37 -16.36
CA GLU A 159 -11.22 -18.10 -16.95
C GLU A 159 -10.87 -16.92 -16.02
N ALA A 160 -11.17 -17.03 -14.72
CA ALA A 160 -10.77 -16.03 -13.74
C ALA A 160 -9.23 -15.89 -13.66
N ALA A 161 -8.50 -17.01 -13.73
CA ALA A 161 -7.05 -16.99 -13.76
C ALA A 161 -6.50 -16.29 -15.01
N ARG A 162 -7.16 -16.44 -16.17
CA ARG A 162 -6.79 -15.73 -17.39
C ARG A 162 -7.01 -14.23 -17.29
N LEU A 163 -8.16 -13.78 -16.79
CA LEU A 163 -8.43 -12.35 -16.57
C LEU A 163 -7.40 -11.74 -15.60
N GLU A 164 -7.11 -12.42 -14.50
CA GLU A 164 -6.09 -12.01 -13.53
C GLU A 164 -4.69 -11.91 -14.18
N ALA A 165 -4.28 -12.91 -14.94
CA ALA A 165 -2.97 -12.92 -15.60
C ALA A 165 -2.82 -11.76 -16.59
N MET A 166 -3.86 -11.44 -17.36
CA MET A 166 -3.87 -10.30 -18.28
C MET A 166 -3.78 -8.97 -17.54
N ALA A 167 -4.50 -8.84 -16.42
CA ALA A 167 -4.43 -7.64 -15.57
C ALA A 167 -3.03 -7.48 -14.96
N VAL A 168 -2.40 -8.56 -14.48
CA VAL A 168 -1.05 -8.55 -13.91
C VAL A 168 0.00 -8.19 -14.95
N ALA A 169 -0.12 -8.72 -16.18
CA ALA A 169 0.87 -8.53 -17.24
C ALA A 169 1.10 -7.04 -17.60
N ARG A 170 0.11 -6.18 -17.43
CA ARG A 170 0.27 -4.74 -17.66
C ARG A 170 0.87 -4.08 -16.42
N TYR A 171 2.10 -3.59 -16.53
CA TYR A 171 2.76 -2.88 -15.43
C TYR A 171 2.16 -1.48 -15.19
N ALA A 172 1.94 -1.14 -13.92
CA ALA A 172 1.73 0.22 -13.44
C ALA A 172 2.07 0.26 -11.94
N VAL A 173 2.74 1.31 -11.47
CA VAL A 173 3.23 1.43 -10.07
C VAL A 173 2.09 1.40 -9.06
N ASN A 174 0.98 2.05 -9.37
CA ASN A 174 -0.19 2.16 -8.50
C ASN A 174 -1.25 1.09 -8.73
N LYS A 175 -0.97 0.11 -9.58
CA LYS A 175 -1.96 -0.93 -9.87
C LYS A 175 -1.90 -2.05 -8.84
N THR A 176 -3.08 -2.47 -8.41
CA THR A 176 -3.30 -3.70 -7.66
C THR A 176 -4.23 -4.63 -8.43
N VAL A 177 -3.98 -5.92 -8.34
CA VAL A 177 -4.83 -6.94 -8.95
C VAL A 177 -5.20 -7.94 -7.86
N THR A 178 -6.49 -8.17 -7.70
CA THR A 178 -7.02 -9.10 -6.70
C THR A 178 -8.02 -10.04 -7.35
N ARG A 179 -7.91 -11.34 -7.06
CA ARG A 179 -8.94 -12.30 -7.43
C ARG A 179 -9.74 -12.72 -6.22
N ILE A 180 -11.07 -12.57 -6.32
CA ILE A 180 -12.03 -12.85 -5.26
C ILE A 180 -12.96 -13.96 -5.72
N GLY A 181 -12.97 -15.07 -4.99
CA GLY A 181 -13.98 -16.11 -5.21
C GLY A 181 -15.37 -15.60 -4.79
N PRO A 182 -16.46 -16.01 -5.49
CA PRO A 182 -17.83 -15.55 -5.18
C PRO A 182 -18.23 -15.73 -3.72
N TRP A 183 -17.72 -16.77 -3.07
CA TRP A 183 -17.98 -17.08 -1.65
C TRP A 183 -17.37 -16.07 -0.66
N ARG A 184 -16.49 -15.16 -1.12
CA ARG A 184 -15.90 -14.11 -0.30
C ARG A 184 -16.68 -12.80 -0.34
N LEU A 185 -17.66 -12.68 -1.22
CA LEU A 185 -18.56 -11.53 -1.31
C LEU A 185 -19.60 -11.56 -0.18
N VAL A 186 -19.10 -11.73 1.04
CA VAL A 186 -19.89 -11.72 2.28
C VAL A 186 -19.33 -10.67 3.22
N ALA A 187 -20.11 -10.20 4.16
CA ALA A 187 -19.68 -9.21 5.15
C ALA A 187 -18.41 -9.68 5.87
N GLY A 188 -17.35 -8.85 5.85
CA GLY A 188 -16.06 -9.15 6.45
C GLY A 188 -15.18 -10.13 5.67
N GLY A 189 -15.59 -10.57 4.47
CA GLY A 189 -14.80 -11.47 3.62
C GLY A 189 -13.74 -10.79 2.77
N ILE A 190 -13.83 -9.46 2.63
CA ILE A 190 -12.91 -8.57 1.91
C ILE A 190 -12.80 -7.23 2.66
N PRO A 191 -11.75 -6.41 2.41
CA PRO A 191 -11.62 -5.08 3.00
C PRO A 191 -12.80 -4.16 2.67
N ASP A 192 -13.14 -3.28 3.61
CA ASP A 192 -14.39 -2.50 3.57
C ASP A 192 -14.49 -1.58 2.35
N ALA A 193 -13.44 -0.85 2.00
CA ALA A 193 -13.48 0.04 0.83
C ALA A 193 -13.65 -0.75 -0.48
N LEU A 194 -13.05 -1.93 -0.58
CA LEU A 194 -13.21 -2.80 -1.73
C LEU A 194 -14.64 -3.37 -1.81
N ALA A 195 -15.24 -3.72 -0.65
CA ALA A 195 -16.63 -4.15 -0.58
C ALA A 195 -17.58 -3.05 -1.04
N GLU A 196 -17.36 -1.81 -0.60
CA GLU A 196 -18.16 -0.66 -1.04
C GLU A 196 -18.07 -0.39 -2.54
N MET A 197 -16.89 -0.56 -3.14
CA MET A 197 -16.72 -0.41 -4.59
C MET A 197 -17.47 -1.49 -5.36
N LEU A 198 -17.36 -2.74 -4.94
CA LEU A 198 -18.05 -3.86 -5.59
C LEU A 198 -19.56 -3.72 -5.54
N LEU A 199 -20.12 -3.19 -4.47
CA LEU A 199 -21.57 -2.95 -4.34
C LEU A 199 -22.11 -1.88 -5.31
N LYS A 200 -21.26 -0.99 -5.82
CA LYS A 200 -21.63 0.07 -6.77
C LYS A 200 -21.62 -0.38 -8.22
N VAL A 201 -21.00 -1.52 -8.50
CA VAL A 201 -20.85 -2.04 -9.86
C VAL A 201 -21.97 -3.08 -10.11
N PRO A 202 -22.75 -2.94 -11.19
CA PRO A 202 -23.78 -3.91 -11.52
C PRO A 202 -23.14 -5.27 -11.82
N VAL A 203 -23.62 -6.32 -11.18
CA VAL A 203 -23.16 -7.68 -11.48
C VAL A 203 -23.70 -8.09 -12.85
N PRO A 204 -22.84 -8.60 -13.76
CA PRO A 204 -23.33 -9.08 -15.06
C PRO A 204 -24.30 -10.25 -14.90
N GLU A 205 -25.45 -10.18 -15.58
CA GLU A 205 -26.52 -11.18 -15.43
C GLU A 205 -26.13 -12.58 -15.95
N ASN A 206 -25.17 -12.66 -16.88
CA ASN A 206 -24.82 -13.89 -17.58
C ASN A 206 -23.33 -14.25 -17.51
N ALA A 207 -22.61 -13.78 -16.51
CA ALA A 207 -21.19 -14.08 -16.36
C ALA A 207 -20.85 -14.51 -14.93
N ASP A 208 -20.36 -15.75 -14.80
CA ASP A 208 -19.82 -16.29 -13.56
C ASP A 208 -18.44 -15.71 -13.22
N VAL A 209 -17.76 -15.18 -14.23
CA VAL A 209 -16.41 -14.57 -14.13
C VAL A 209 -16.43 -13.21 -14.80
N TRP A 210 -15.98 -12.21 -14.08
CA TRP A 210 -15.88 -10.84 -14.56
C TRP A 210 -14.79 -10.07 -13.80
N ALA A 211 -14.35 -8.95 -14.36
CA ALA A 211 -13.41 -8.06 -13.71
C ALA A 211 -13.99 -6.65 -13.57
N MET A 212 -13.63 -5.99 -12.49
CA MET A 212 -13.86 -4.57 -12.26
C MET A 212 -12.52 -3.85 -12.33
N VAL A 213 -12.47 -2.75 -13.08
CA VAL A 213 -11.30 -1.86 -13.14
C VAL A 213 -11.73 -0.50 -12.59
N CYS A 214 -11.13 -0.09 -11.47
CA CYS A 214 -11.41 1.18 -10.82
C CYS A 214 -10.17 2.07 -10.80
N ARG A 215 -10.39 3.39 -10.90
CA ARG A 215 -9.39 4.44 -10.74
C ARG A 215 -9.85 5.39 -9.65
N GLY A 216 -9.13 5.41 -8.56
CA GLY A 216 -9.63 6.10 -7.39
C GLY A 216 -11.02 5.61 -7.02
N ARG A 217 -12.02 6.48 -7.14
CA ARG A 217 -13.42 6.17 -6.82
C ARG A 217 -14.31 5.88 -8.02
N THR A 218 -13.74 5.87 -9.23
CA THR A 218 -14.51 5.64 -10.47
C THR A 218 -14.21 4.27 -11.04
N CYS A 219 -15.25 3.46 -11.22
CA CYS A 219 -15.14 2.13 -11.79
C CYS A 219 -15.72 2.09 -13.22
N LEU A 220 -15.07 1.33 -14.08
CA LEU A 220 -15.60 1.00 -15.40
C LEU A 220 -16.73 -0.05 -15.29
N PRO A 221 -17.59 -0.18 -16.30
CA PRO A 221 -18.51 -1.30 -16.38
C PRO A 221 -17.78 -2.64 -16.24
N PRO A 222 -18.44 -3.69 -15.72
CA PRO A 222 -17.83 -5.01 -15.61
C PRO A 222 -17.29 -5.53 -16.93
N ILE A 223 -16.09 -6.07 -16.91
CA ILE A 223 -15.37 -6.61 -18.07
C ILE A 223 -15.36 -8.12 -17.97
N THR A 224 -15.79 -8.81 -19.02
CA THR A 224 -15.77 -10.26 -19.12
C THR A 224 -14.73 -10.77 -20.10
N ASP A 225 -14.22 -9.91 -20.98
CA ASP A 225 -13.19 -10.24 -21.97
C ASP A 225 -11.80 -9.80 -21.50
N SER A 226 -10.85 -10.72 -21.61
CA SER A 226 -9.46 -10.46 -21.24
C SER A 226 -8.75 -9.39 -22.09
N GLU A 227 -9.15 -9.19 -23.35
CA GLU A 227 -8.58 -8.15 -24.19
C GLU A 227 -9.10 -6.75 -23.82
N GLU A 228 -10.33 -6.67 -23.32
CA GLU A 228 -10.91 -5.43 -22.84
C GLU A 228 -10.19 -4.92 -21.57
N ILE A 229 -9.72 -5.83 -20.69
CA ILE A 229 -8.88 -5.45 -19.54
C ILE A 229 -7.61 -4.74 -20.00
N LEU A 230 -6.94 -5.27 -21.04
CA LEU A 230 -5.72 -4.63 -21.57
C LEU A 230 -6.00 -3.25 -22.13
N LYS A 231 -7.13 -3.07 -22.83
CA LYS A 231 -7.55 -1.75 -23.35
C LYS A 231 -7.85 -0.79 -22.19
N ALA A 232 -8.62 -1.24 -21.21
CA ALA A 232 -8.95 -0.46 -20.02
C ALA A 232 -7.70 0.01 -19.26
N LEU A 233 -6.66 -0.82 -19.17
CA LEU A 233 -5.39 -0.49 -18.52
C LEU A 233 -4.42 0.29 -19.44
N ALA A 234 -4.58 0.24 -20.77
CA ALA A 234 -3.73 0.97 -21.72
C ALA A 234 -4.03 2.48 -21.72
N GLU A 235 -5.26 2.89 -21.51
CA GLU A 235 -5.67 4.30 -21.45
C GLU A 235 -5.00 5.06 -20.31
N ASP A 236 -4.48 4.36 -19.28
CA ASP A 236 -3.80 4.95 -18.14
C ASP A 236 -2.42 5.51 -18.45
N THR A 237 -1.73 4.95 -19.41
CA THR A 237 -0.35 5.35 -19.74
C THR A 237 -0.27 6.77 -20.30
N ILE A 238 -1.39 7.30 -20.82
CA ILE A 238 -1.44 8.59 -21.51
C ILE A 238 -2.00 9.72 -20.63
N ARG A 239 -2.81 9.42 -19.61
CA ARG A 239 -3.45 10.42 -18.74
C ARG A 239 -2.67 10.79 -17.47
N GLY A 240 -1.66 10.02 -17.10
CA GLY A 240 -0.88 10.22 -15.87
C GLY A 240 0.16 11.33 -15.91
N VAL A 241 0.44 11.92 -17.08
CA VAL A 241 1.38 13.05 -17.22
C VAL A 241 0.66 14.20 -17.92
N ARG A 242 -0.26 14.87 -17.24
CA ARG A 242 -0.48 16.30 -17.50
C ARG A 242 0.61 17.06 -16.75
N LEU A 243 1.76 17.21 -17.35
CA LEU A 243 2.58 18.38 -17.11
C LEU A 243 1.68 19.57 -17.40
N GLN A 244 1.35 20.35 -16.37
CA GLN A 244 0.74 21.66 -16.60
C GLN A 244 1.74 22.46 -17.45
N ASP A 245 1.46 22.56 -18.72
CA ASP A 245 2.16 23.47 -19.61
C ASP A 245 1.95 24.90 -19.06
N GLY A 246 3.04 25.52 -18.65
CA GLY A 246 3.14 26.96 -18.62
C GLY A 246 2.75 27.65 -17.31
N ALA A 247 3.67 27.68 -16.36
CA ALA A 247 3.91 28.91 -15.61
C ALA A 247 5.25 29.46 -16.11
N GLY A 248 5.18 30.47 -16.97
CA GLY A 248 6.33 31.18 -17.48
C GLY A 248 7.15 31.81 -16.35
N ILE A 249 8.44 31.75 -16.53
CA ILE A 249 9.47 32.52 -15.87
C ILE A 249 9.19 34.02 -16.02
#